data_4204d473a76ad547076e4f4b81e8ef96
#
_entry.id   4204d473a76ad547076e4f4b81e8ef96
#
_cell.length_a   1.000
_cell.length_b   1.000
_cell.length_c   1.000
_cell.angle_alpha   90.00
_cell.angle_beta   90.00
_cell.angle_gamma   90.00
#
_symmetry.space_group_name_H-M   'P 1'
#
loop_
_entity.id
_entity.type
_entity.pdbx_description
1 polymer ?
#
loop_
_entity_poly.entity_id
_entity_poly.type
_entity_poly.pdbx_seq_one_letter_code
_entity_poly.pdbx_strand_id
1 'polypeptide(L)'
;QLDVEMSFVKQEDIFEVFEKLFLKVFTKFSNKKIIQQKFPKISYSESMLKYGTDKPDLRNPLTISDITEVFKRDDVKFEIFKKLVKSGSLVRCLNTKKTHNKPRSFFDKIDNWAKEQGSSGLAYFTIEKNEKLVGKGPVGKFFSEDAIMEIMKLTNAEVGDTVFLSCGKKNEIEKILSIARVKLAEELELVDENCFSFCWIVDYPMFEKDELTNKIKFSHNPFSMPQGDIKNLDITNPLSI
;
A
#
# COMPACT_ATOMS: atom_id res chain seq x y z
N GLN A 1 -28.44 5.25 -4.42
CA GLN A 1 -28.16 3.93 -3.82
C GLN A 1 -28.77 2.84 -4.71
N LEU A 2 -28.09 1.74 -4.86
CA LEU A 2 -28.55 0.56 -5.57
C LEU A 2 -28.40 -0.64 -4.63
N ASP A 3 -29.52 -1.27 -4.28
CA ASP A 3 -29.57 -2.48 -3.49
C ASP A 3 -30.04 -3.63 -4.36
N VAL A 4 -29.38 -4.78 -4.24
CA VAL A 4 -29.70 -6.00 -5.00
C VAL A 4 -29.71 -7.19 -4.05
N GLU A 5 -30.83 -7.89 -4.01
CA GLU A 5 -30.97 -9.15 -3.29
C GLU A 5 -31.14 -10.29 -4.29
N MET A 6 -30.38 -11.35 -4.11
CA MET A 6 -30.44 -12.54 -4.98
C MET A 6 -30.43 -13.79 -4.11
N SER A 7 -31.25 -14.78 -4.49
CA SER A 7 -31.33 -16.08 -3.81
C SER A 7 -30.59 -17.16 -4.60
N PHE A 8 -30.12 -18.18 -3.90
CA PHE A 8 -29.41 -19.34 -4.48
C PHE A 8 -28.14 -18.98 -5.28
N VAL A 9 -27.43 -17.96 -4.85
CA VAL A 9 -26.21 -17.45 -5.51
C VAL A 9 -24.98 -17.61 -4.62
N LYS A 10 -23.81 -17.62 -5.28
CA LYS A 10 -22.48 -17.48 -4.65
C LYS A 10 -21.96 -16.07 -4.86
N GLN A 11 -20.90 -15.73 -4.16
CA GLN A 11 -20.21 -14.43 -4.29
C GLN A 11 -19.88 -14.09 -5.75
N GLU A 12 -19.43 -15.08 -6.53
CA GLU A 12 -19.08 -14.91 -7.94
C GLU A 12 -20.26 -14.45 -8.82
N ASP A 13 -21.45 -14.96 -8.54
CA ASP A 13 -22.65 -14.59 -9.29
C ASP A 13 -22.99 -13.12 -9.06
N ILE A 14 -22.81 -12.64 -7.83
CA ILE A 14 -22.97 -11.22 -7.49
C ILE A 14 -21.94 -10.36 -8.23
N PHE A 15 -20.66 -10.75 -8.21
CA PHE A 15 -19.60 -10.03 -8.93
C PHE A 15 -19.92 -9.91 -10.42
N GLU A 16 -20.33 -10.99 -11.05
CA GLU A 16 -20.66 -11.01 -12.48
C GLU A 16 -21.81 -10.05 -12.84
N VAL A 17 -22.87 -10.00 -12.02
CA VAL A 17 -23.98 -9.07 -12.22
C VAL A 17 -23.50 -7.62 -12.11
N PHE A 18 -22.75 -7.27 -11.07
CA PHE A 18 -22.31 -5.92 -10.85
C PHE A 18 -21.22 -5.47 -11.85
N GLU A 19 -20.32 -6.35 -12.27
CA GLU A 19 -19.34 -6.04 -13.31
C GLU A 19 -20.04 -5.63 -14.62
N LYS A 20 -21.00 -6.44 -15.05
CA LYS A 20 -21.80 -6.15 -16.25
C LYS A 20 -22.59 -4.84 -16.13
N LEU A 21 -23.16 -4.59 -14.95
CA LEU A 21 -23.90 -3.36 -14.67
C LEU A 21 -23.00 -2.14 -14.74
N PHE A 22 -21.88 -2.15 -14.00
CA PHE A 22 -20.96 -1.02 -13.95
C PHE A 22 -20.33 -0.73 -15.31
N LEU A 23 -19.88 -1.74 -16.04
CA LEU A 23 -19.38 -1.57 -17.39
C LEU A 23 -20.41 -0.86 -18.29
N LYS A 24 -21.68 -1.27 -18.26
CA LYS A 24 -22.73 -0.62 -19.05
C LYS A 24 -23.00 0.81 -18.61
N VAL A 25 -23.11 1.06 -17.30
CA VAL A 25 -23.43 2.39 -16.76
C VAL A 25 -22.30 3.37 -17.07
N PHE A 26 -21.07 3.01 -16.74
CA PHE A 26 -19.93 3.91 -16.92
C PHE A 26 -19.58 4.13 -18.40
N THR A 27 -19.77 3.15 -19.27
CA THR A 27 -19.62 3.33 -20.72
C THR A 27 -20.73 4.22 -21.31
N LYS A 28 -21.96 4.13 -20.78
CA LYS A 28 -23.09 4.90 -21.30
C LYS A 28 -23.06 6.37 -20.86
N PHE A 29 -22.62 6.66 -19.64
CA PHE A 29 -22.70 7.97 -19.01
C PHE A 29 -21.36 8.70 -18.87
N SER A 30 -20.27 8.12 -19.37
CA SER A 30 -18.94 8.75 -19.36
C SER A 30 -18.15 8.44 -20.64
N ASN A 31 -17.32 9.39 -21.05
CA ASN A 31 -16.36 9.21 -22.13
C ASN A 31 -14.99 8.69 -21.66
N LYS A 32 -14.82 8.48 -20.36
CA LYS A 32 -13.57 7.96 -19.78
C LYS A 32 -13.41 6.48 -20.11
N LYS A 33 -12.17 6.05 -20.30
CA LYS A 33 -11.86 4.63 -20.54
C LYS A 33 -12.03 3.80 -19.27
N ILE A 34 -12.51 2.58 -19.40
CA ILE A 34 -12.44 1.57 -18.35
C ILE A 34 -11.20 0.72 -18.62
N ILE A 35 -10.25 0.71 -17.65
CA ILE A 35 -8.95 0.04 -17.83
C ILE A 35 -9.14 -1.48 -17.96
N GLN A 36 -9.95 -2.07 -17.07
CA GLN A 36 -10.17 -3.52 -17.02
C GLN A 36 -11.62 -3.85 -17.33
N GLN A 37 -11.83 -4.84 -18.24
CA GLN A 37 -13.16 -5.40 -18.50
C GLN A 37 -13.60 -6.40 -17.43
N LYS A 38 -12.64 -7.06 -16.77
CA LYS A 38 -12.86 -7.90 -15.59
C LYS A 38 -12.18 -7.25 -14.41
N PHE A 39 -12.92 -7.05 -13.32
CA PHE A 39 -12.41 -6.36 -12.15
C PHE A 39 -11.48 -7.31 -11.35
N PRO A 40 -10.23 -6.91 -11.09
CA PRO A 40 -9.33 -7.72 -10.28
C PRO A 40 -9.87 -7.86 -8.86
N LYS A 41 -9.69 -9.05 -8.29
CA LYS A 41 -9.95 -9.33 -6.89
C LYS A 41 -8.66 -9.14 -6.11
N ILE A 42 -8.71 -8.30 -5.10
CA ILE A 42 -7.59 -7.98 -4.21
C ILE A 42 -8.07 -8.32 -2.81
N SER A 43 -7.34 -9.16 -2.08
CA SER A 43 -7.70 -9.41 -0.68
C SER A 43 -7.51 -8.16 0.17
N TYR A 44 -8.29 -8.04 1.24
CA TYR A 44 -8.14 -6.94 2.20
C TYR A 44 -6.70 -6.82 2.71
N SER A 45 -6.08 -7.94 3.06
CA SER A 45 -4.70 -7.97 3.53
C SER A 45 -3.69 -7.48 2.49
N GLU A 46 -3.88 -7.87 1.23
CA GLU A 46 -3.06 -7.36 0.11
C GLU A 46 -3.29 -5.88 -0.13
N SER A 47 -4.54 -5.41 -0.05
CA SER A 47 -4.87 -3.99 -0.23
C SER A 47 -4.23 -3.13 0.86
N MET A 48 -4.29 -3.56 2.10
CA MET A 48 -3.62 -2.87 3.22
C MET A 48 -2.10 -2.89 3.09
N LEU A 49 -1.51 -4.00 2.61
CA LEU A 49 -0.07 -4.09 2.40
C LEU A 49 0.41 -3.18 1.27
N LYS A 50 -0.24 -3.25 0.10
CA LYS A 50 0.22 -2.57 -1.13
C LYS A 50 -0.24 -1.10 -1.24
N TYR A 51 -1.36 -0.76 -0.62
CA TYR A 51 -1.96 0.57 -0.78
C TYR A 51 -2.22 1.30 0.54
N GLY A 52 -2.18 0.59 1.67
CA GLY A 52 -2.46 1.12 3.00
C GLY A 52 -3.93 1.49 3.22
N THR A 53 -4.83 0.99 2.39
CA THR A 53 -6.27 1.30 2.42
C THR A 53 -7.09 0.15 1.85
N ASP A 54 -8.33 0.02 2.31
CA ASP A 54 -9.33 -0.89 1.74
C ASP A 54 -10.07 -0.30 0.52
N LYS A 55 -9.71 0.92 0.10
CA LYS A 55 -10.31 1.63 -1.05
C LYS A 55 -9.22 2.21 -1.96
N PRO A 56 -8.37 1.35 -2.57
CA PRO A 56 -7.25 1.82 -3.37
C PRO A 56 -7.71 2.45 -4.68
N ASP A 57 -7.17 3.62 -5.01
CA ASP A 57 -7.22 4.12 -6.38
C ASP A 57 -6.16 3.42 -7.22
N LEU A 58 -6.58 2.49 -8.08
CA LEU A 58 -5.69 1.71 -8.94
C LEU A 58 -5.18 2.49 -10.16
N ARG A 59 -5.66 3.70 -10.40
CA ARG A 59 -5.09 4.61 -11.41
C ARG A 59 -3.74 5.16 -10.97
N ASN A 60 -3.50 5.19 -9.66
CA ASN A 60 -2.21 5.52 -9.10
C ASN A 60 -1.28 4.29 -9.14
N PRO A 61 -0.17 4.34 -9.90
CA PRO A 61 0.72 3.18 -10.09
C PRO A 61 1.62 2.88 -8.89
N LEU A 62 1.72 3.78 -7.92
CA LEU A 62 2.60 3.59 -6.77
C LEU A 62 2.06 2.46 -5.87
N THR A 63 2.95 1.60 -5.41
CA THR A 63 2.65 0.55 -4.44
C THR A 63 3.62 0.59 -3.27
N ILE A 64 3.10 0.27 -2.09
CA ILE A 64 3.92 0.14 -0.87
C ILE A 64 4.62 -1.22 -0.90
N SER A 65 5.91 -1.23 -0.58
CA SER A 65 6.72 -2.43 -0.41
C SER A 65 7.24 -2.53 1.01
N ASP A 66 7.27 -3.74 1.57
CA ASP A 66 7.88 -4.01 2.86
C ASP A 66 9.37 -4.32 2.66
N ILE A 67 10.23 -3.57 3.31
CA ILE A 67 11.68 -3.71 3.29
C ILE A 67 12.28 -3.92 4.68
N THR A 68 11.45 -4.35 5.63
CA THR A 68 11.83 -4.55 7.04
C THR A 68 13.04 -5.47 7.18
N GLU A 69 13.08 -6.57 6.42
CA GLU A 69 14.17 -7.56 6.50
C GLU A 69 15.52 -6.97 6.07
N VAL A 70 15.53 -5.99 5.17
CA VAL A 70 16.78 -5.31 4.76
C VAL A 70 17.44 -4.62 5.95
N PHE A 71 16.67 -4.12 6.90
CA PHE A 71 17.20 -3.45 8.09
C PHE A 71 17.73 -4.40 9.17
N LYS A 72 17.56 -5.71 9.00
CA LYS A 72 18.20 -6.72 9.87
C LYS A 72 19.61 -7.08 9.43
N ARG A 73 20.01 -6.67 8.22
CA ARG A 73 21.33 -6.95 7.65
C ARG A 73 22.43 -6.17 8.35
N ASP A 74 23.64 -6.73 8.42
CA ASP A 74 24.79 -6.07 9.06
C ASP A 74 25.42 -4.98 8.19
N ASP A 75 25.21 -5.04 6.88
CA ASP A 75 25.72 -4.07 5.90
C ASP A 75 24.82 -2.82 5.74
N VAL A 76 23.70 -2.74 6.47
CA VAL A 76 22.90 -1.52 6.63
C VAL A 76 23.30 -0.81 7.91
N LYS A 77 23.69 0.46 7.80
CA LYS A 77 24.21 1.26 8.91
C LYS A 77 23.24 2.32 9.44
N PHE A 78 21.97 2.25 9.08
CA PHE A 78 20.96 3.18 9.57
C PHE A 78 20.42 2.74 10.95
N GLU A 79 21.21 3.00 11.97
CA GLU A 79 21.03 2.47 13.34
C GLU A 79 19.70 2.84 13.99
N ILE A 80 19.13 4.01 13.67
CA ILE A 80 17.83 4.43 14.20
C ILE A 80 16.75 3.43 13.79
N PHE A 81 16.65 3.12 12.49
CA PHE A 81 15.66 2.18 11.98
C PHE A 81 15.96 0.75 12.43
N LYS A 82 17.22 0.35 12.47
CA LYS A 82 17.61 -0.99 13.00
C LYS A 82 17.13 -1.21 14.43
N LYS A 83 17.29 -0.21 15.31
CA LYS A 83 16.80 -0.29 16.71
C LYS A 83 15.29 -0.41 16.76
N LEU A 84 14.57 0.37 15.97
CA LEU A 84 13.10 0.29 15.89
C LEU A 84 12.63 -1.07 15.36
N VAL A 85 13.28 -1.60 14.33
CA VAL A 85 12.95 -2.94 13.78
C VAL A 85 13.21 -4.03 14.82
N LYS A 86 14.30 -3.95 15.59
CA LYS A 86 14.55 -4.88 16.72
C LYS A 86 13.46 -4.81 17.80
N SER A 87 12.80 -3.67 17.97
CA SER A 87 11.67 -3.50 18.89
C SER A 87 10.30 -3.84 18.27
N GLY A 88 10.26 -4.41 17.06
CA GLY A 88 9.03 -4.87 16.41
C GLY A 88 8.40 -3.87 15.45
N SER A 89 9.07 -2.76 15.14
CA SER A 89 8.63 -1.84 14.09
C SER A 89 8.89 -2.43 12.70
N LEU A 90 8.12 -1.96 11.72
CA LEU A 90 8.27 -2.30 10.31
C LEU A 90 8.92 -1.13 9.56
N VAL A 91 9.58 -1.43 8.44
CA VAL A 91 10.02 -0.43 7.47
C VAL A 91 9.36 -0.73 6.14
N ARG A 92 8.57 0.22 5.65
CA ARG A 92 7.93 0.14 4.33
C ARG A 92 8.27 1.36 3.51
N CYS A 93 8.15 1.24 2.20
CA CYS A 93 8.56 2.28 1.28
C CYS A 93 7.65 2.40 0.06
N LEU A 94 7.79 3.54 -0.62
CA LEU A 94 7.23 3.83 -1.94
C LEU A 94 8.39 4.10 -2.90
N ASN A 95 8.35 3.50 -4.09
CA ASN A 95 9.30 3.77 -5.16
C ASN A 95 8.68 4.71 -6.19
N THR A 96 9.36 5.81 -6.51
CA THR A 96 8.96 6.75 -7.56
C THR A 96 9.94 6.71 -8.72
N LYS A 97 9.40 6.48 -9.93
CA LYS A 97 10.21 6.28 -11.12
C LYS A 97 10.87 7.57 -11.61
N LYS A 98 12.17 7.50 -11.93
CA LYS A 98 12.96 8.55 -12.59
C LYS A 98 12.91 9.93 -11.90
N THR A 99 12.86 9.94 -10.57
CA THR A 99 12.74 11.18 -9.78
C THR A 99 14.08 11.69 -9.23
N HIS A 100 15.20 11.04 -9.56
CA HIS A 100 16.56 11.46 -9.12
C HIS A 100 16.93 12.89 -9.52
N ASN A 101 16.34 13.41 -10.60
CA ASN A 101 16.58 14.76 -11.12
C ASN A 101 15.69 15.85 -10.50
N LYS A 102 14.76 15.48 -9.61
CA LYS A 102 13.94 16.47 -8.90
C LYS A 102 14.84 17.32 -7.97
N PRO A 103 14.55 18.62 -7.82
CA PRO A 103 15.32 19.48 -6.95
C PRO A 103 15.14 19.07 -5.47
N ARG A 104 16.13 19.38 -4.63
CA ARG A 104 16.07 19.07 -3.21
C ARG A 104 14.80 19.61 -2.53
N SER A 105 14.32 20.76 -2.93
CA SER A 105 13.10 21.37 -2.43
C SER A 105 11.85 20.48 -2.60
N PHE A 106 11.81 19.64 -3.64
CA PHE A 106 10.73 18.66 -3.83
C PHE A 106 10.73 17.64 -2.68
N PHE A 107 11.89 17.08 -2.35
CA PHE A 107 12.01 16.08 -1.28
C PHE A 107 11.76 16.68 0.09
N ASP A 108 12.30 17.89 0.35
CA ASP A 108 12.08 18.62 1.60
C ASP A 108 10.59 18.96 1.79
N LYS A 109 9.87 19.31 0.71
CA LYS A 109 8.41 19.53 0.72
C LYS A 109 7.65 18.27 1.14
N ILE A 110 8.00 17.11 0.58
CA ILE A 110 7.36 15.82 0.90
C ILE A 110 7.63 15.41 2.35
N ASP A 111 8.87 15.55 2.84
CA ASP A 111 9.22 15.24 4.22
C ASP A 111 8.51 16.16 5.23
N ASN A 112 8.45 17.46 4.96
CA ASN A 112 7.74 18.43 5.80
C ASN A 112 6.24 18.14 5.81
N TRP A 113 5.63 17.87 4.65
CA TRP A 113 4.25 17.48 4.56
C TRP A 113 3.96 16.22 5.39
N ALA A 114 4.83 15.19 5.34
CA ALA A 114 4.66 13.99 6.14
C ALA A 114 4.71 14.28 7.65
N LYS A 115 5.56 15.21 8.09
CA LYS A 115 5.60 15.66 9.49
C LYS A 115 4.31 16.38 9.90
N GLU A 116 3.76 17.22 9.03
CA GLU A 116 2.47 17.89 9.26
C GLU A 116 1.30 16.88 9.39
N GLN A 117 1.43 15.70 8.76
CA GLN A 117 0.47 14.59 8.92
C GLN A 117 0.70 13.76 10.20
N GLY A 118 1.61 14.18 11.08
CA GLY A 118 1.90 13.53 12.35
C GLY A 118 2.89 12.36 12.25
N SER A 119 3.59 12.21 11.12
CA SER A 119 4.69 11.26 10.98
C SER A 119 6.00 11.83 11.54
N SER A 120 6.94 10.95 11.86
CA SER A 120 8.34 11.36 12.16
C SER A 120 9.10 11.90 10.94
N GLY A 121 8.49 11.86 9.76
CA GLY A 121 9.02 12.24 8.47
C GLY A 121 8.99 11.10 7.47
N LEU A 122 9.36 11.40 6.23
CA LEU A 122 9.48 10.44 5.15
C LEU A 122 10.92 10.48 4.62
N ALA A 123 11.76 9.58 5.12
CA ALA A 123 13.14 9.49 4.69
C ALA A 123 13.23 9.08 3.21
N TYR A 124 14.29 9.49 2.51
CA TYR A 124 14.42 9.11 1.11
C TYR A 124 15.90 8.93 0.70
N PHE A 125 16.09 8.17 -0.37
CA PHE A 125 17.32 8.16 -1.16
C PHE A 125 17.00 7.89 -2.63
N THR A 126 17.85 8.42 -3.51
CA THR A 126 17.82 8.14 -4.94
C THR A 126 18.84 7.07 -5.28
N ILE A 127 18.51 6.21 -6.25
CA ILE A 127 19.42 5.15 -6.70
C ILE A 127 20.24 5.69 -7.87
N GLU A 128 21.55 5.79 -7.67
CA GLU A 128 22.47 6.21 -8.71
C GLU A 128 23.47 5.08 -9.03
N LYS A 129 23.99 5.07 -10.23
CA LYS A 129 25.03 4.15 -10.67
C LYS A 129 26.17 4.95 -11.31
N ASN A 130 27.30 4.95 -10.63
CA ASN A 130 28.57 5.36 -11.19
C ASN A 130 29.38 4.09 -11.51
N GLU A 131 30.50 3.85 -10.83
CA GLU A 131 31.21 2.57 -10.89
C GLU A 131 30.43 1.45 -10.16
N LYS A 132 29.71 1.82 -9.08
CA LYS A 132 28.87 0.96 -8.25
C LYS A 132 27.48 1.58 -8.06
N LEU A 133 26.53 0.76 -7.61
CA LEU A 133 25.23 1.23 -7.15
C LEU A 133 25.41 1.95 -5.81
N VAL A 134 24.89 3.16 -5.74
CA VAL A 134 24.94 3.99 -4.55
C VAL A 134 23.59 4.64 -4.28
N GLY A 135 23.27 4.78 -3.00
CA GLY A 135 22.14 5.60 -2.56
C GLY A 135 22.60 7.04 -2.32
N LYS A 136 21.98 8.00 -2.99
CA LYS A 136 22.22 9.43 -2.77
C LYS A 136 21.06 10.04 -1.99
N GLY A 137 21.33 11.03 -1.15
CA GLY A 137 20.35 11.69 -0.30
C GLY A 137 20.58 11.42 1.19
N PRO A 138 19.67 11.88 2.07
CA PRO A 138 19.90 11.88 3.51
C PRO A 138 20.25 10.52 4.11
N VAL A 139 19.59 9.45 3.62
CA VAL A 139 19.79 8.10 4.18
C VAL A 139 20.54 7.15 3.25
N GLY A 140 20.81 7.53 2.00
CA GLY A 140 21.45 6.67 0.99
C GLY A 140 22.80 6.12 1.42
N LYS A 141 23.62 6.92 2.11
CA LYS A 141 24.95 6.54 2.60
C LYS A 141 24.97 5.39 3.62
N PHE A 142 23.81 5.03 4.17
CA PHE A 142 23.72 3.96 5.17
C PHE A 142 23.49 2.58 4.57
N PHE A 143 23.32 2.49 3.25
CA PHE A 143 23.09 1.22 2.54
C PHE A 143 24.34 0.81 1.77
N SER A 144 24.71 -0.44 1.86
CA SER A 144 25.68 -1.07 0.96
C SER A 144 25.10 -1.25 -0.44
N GLU A 145 25.96 -1.56 -1.41
CA GLU A 145 25.52 -1.91 -2.77
C GLU A 145 24.53 -3.11 -2.76
N ASP A 146 24.85 -4.15 -1.99
CA ASP A 146 23.99 -5.36 -1.88
C ASP A 146 22.65 -5.04 -1.23
N ALA A 147 22.61 -4.16 -0.23
CA ALA A 147 21.36 -3.72 0.39
C ALA A 147 20.49 -2.92 -0.59
N ILE A 148 21.12 -2.07 -1.43
CA ILE A 148 20.40 -1.33 -2.48
C ILE A 148 19.85 -2.30 -3.53
N MET A 149 20.62 -3.28 -3.98
CA MET A 149 20.15 -4.31 -4.92
C MET A 149 18.95 -5.08 -4.37
N GLU A 150 18.97 -5.43 -3.08
CA GLU A 150 17.83 -6.10 -2.44
C GLU A 150 16.60 -5.19 -2.40
N ILE A 151 16.75 -3.91 -2.05
CA ILE A 151 15.66 -2.93 -2.09
C ILE A 151 15.12 -2.79 -3.52
N MET A 152 16.00 -2.70 -4.53
CA MET A 152 15.58 -2.62 -5.93
C MET A 152 14.74 -3.83 -6.34
N LYS A 153 15.14 -5.03 -5.93
CA LYS A 153 14.40 -6.27 -6.19
C LYS A 153 13.02 -6.26 -5.53
N LEU A 154 12.93 -5.86 -4.25
CA LEU A 154 11.68 -5.82 -3.48
C LEU A 154 10.70 -4.75 -3.97
N THR A 155 11.21 -3.67 -4.55
CA THR A 155 10.43 -2.49 -4.95
C THR A 155 10.27 -2.34 -6.46
N ASN A 156 10.86 -3.23 -7.26
CA ASN A 156 11.04 -3.05 -8.71
C ASN A 156 11.64 -1.68 -9.08
N ALA A 157 12.54 -1.18 -8.22
CA ALA A 157 13.22 0.09 -8.47
C ALA A 157 14.37 -0.09 -9.47
N GLU A 158 14.66 0.98 -10.18
CA GLU A 158 15.71 1.07 -11.16
C GLU A 158 16.66 2.23 -10.85
N VAL A 159 17.80 2.29 -11.53
CA VAL A 159 18.70 3.45 -11.45
C VAL A 159 17.96 4.71 -11.91
N GLY A 160 18.04 5.76 -11.11
CA GLY A 160 17.30 7.00 -11.33
C GLY A 160 15.99 7.11 -10.56
N ASP A 161 15.56 6.03 -9.91
CA ASP A 161 14.38 6.05 -9.05
C ASP A 161 14.70 6.61 -7.65
N THR A 162 13.66 7.03 -6.96
CA THR A 162 13.75 7.44 -5.54
C THR A 162 12.89 6.53 -4.68
N VAL A 163 13.46 6.07 -3.59
CA VAL A 163 12.78 5.27 -2.56
C VAL A 163 12.49 6.17 -1.36
N PHE A 164 11.20 6.36 -1.07
CA PHE A 164 10.72 7.02 0.14
C PHE A 164 10.37 5.97 1.17
N LEU A 165 10.88 6.10 2.40
CA LEU A 165 10.71 5.07 3.42
C LEU A 165 10.26 5.67 4.76
N SER A 166 9.45 4.90 5.48
CA SER A 166 8.99 5.19 6.83
C SER A 166 9.16 3.98 7.73
N CYS A 167 9.44 4.23 9.01
CA CYS A 167 9.61 3.20 10.04
C CYS A 167 8.69 3.49 11.23
N GLY A 168 7.97 2.49 11.70
CA GLY A 168 7.07 2.61 12.85
C GLY A 168 6.20 1.38 13.07
N LYS A 169 5.17 1.51 13.88
CA LYS A 169 4.17 0.44 14.08
C LYS A 169 3.34 0.25 12.81
N LYS A 170 2.83 -0.96 12.63
CA LYS A 170 2.08 -1.34 11.42
C LYS A 170 1.01 -0.32 11.03
N ASN A 171 0.11 0.02 11.93
CA ASN A 171 -1.01 0.92 11.66
C ASN A 171 -0.56 2.36 11.34
N GLU A 172 0.50 2.84 12.01
CA GLU A 172 1.07 4.17 11.77
C GLU A 172 1.66 4.26 10.36
N ILE A 173 2.40 3.22 9.94
CA ILE A 173 3.03 3.15 8.62
C ILE A 173 1.99 3.00 7.52
N GLU A 174 1.00 2.14 7.70
CA GLU A 174 -0.09 1.96 6.75
C GLU A 174 -0.81 3.28 6.49
N LYS A 175 -1.13 4.01 7.54
CA LYS A 175 -1.77 5.32 7.46
C LYS A 175 -0.91 6.34 6.71
N ILE A 176 0.35 6.53 7.13
CA ILE A 176 1.20 7.57 6.52
C ILE A 176 1.56 7.23 5.08
N LEU A 177 1.88 5.97 4.75
CA LEU A 177 2.24 5.60 3.39
C LEU A 177 1.04 5.57 2.45
N SER A 178 -0.18 5.30 2.94
CA SER A 178 -1.40 5.44 2.15
C SER A 178 -1.59 6.87 1.66
N ILE A 179 -1.51 7.86 2.56
CA ILE A 179 -1.67 9.27 2.17
C ILE A 179 -0.44 9.79 1.40
N ALA A 180 0.78 9.30 1.72
CA ALA A 180 1.98 9.64 0.96
C ALA A 180 1.93 9.13 -0.47
N ARG A 181 1.34 7.95 -0.69
CA ARG A 181 1.08 7.39 -2.02
C ARG A 181 0.23 8.32 -2.86
N VAL A 182 -0.85 8.88 -2.29
CA VAL A 182 -1.71 9.85 -2.98
C VAL A 182 -0.94 11.15 -3.23
N LYS A 183 -0.29 11.68 -2.20
CA LYS A 183 0.48 12.92 -2.30
C LYS A 183 1.59 12.88 -3.35
N LEU A 184 2.36 11.80 -3.37
CA LEU A 184 3.41 11.61 -4.38
C LEU A 184 2.84 11.47 -5.79
N ALA A 185 1.70 10.79 -5.94
CA ALA A 185 1.05 10.65 -7.24
C ALA A 185 0.52 11.99 -7.77
N GLU A 186 -0.01 12.86 -6.90
CA GLU A 186 -0.42 14.22 -7.25
C GLU A 186 0.78 15.09 -7.66
N GLU A 187 1.84 15.13 -6.84
CA GLU A 187 3.04 15.94 -7.10
C GLU A 187 3.82 15.51 -8.35
N LEU A 188 3.64 14.27 -8.76
CA LEU A 188 4.29 13.68 -9.94
C LEU A 188 3.34 13.48 -11.13
N GLU A 189 2.06 13.89 -10.99
CA GLU A 189 1.02 13.79 -12.02
C GLU A 189 0.87 12.36 -12.59
N LEU A 190 0.87 11.36 -11.69
CA LEU A 190 0.88 9.95 -12.09
C LEU A 190 -0.51 9.36 -12.36
N VAL A 191 -1.58 10.03 -11.92
CA VAL A 191 -2.95 9.54 -12.04
C VAL A 191 -3.55 9.94 -13.38
N ASP A 192 -4.00 8.96 -14.18
CA ASP A 192 -4.77 9.23 -15.38
C ASP A 192 -6.23 9.54 -15.02
N GLU A 193 -6.57 10.83 -15.09
CA GLU A 193 -7.93 11.33 -14.82
C GLU A 193 -8.96 10.95 -15.90
N ASN A 194 -8.51 10.43 -17.06
CA ASN A 194 -9.37 10.06 -18.19
C ASN A 194 -9.79 8.60 -18.18
N CYS A 195 -9.59 7.89 -17.05
CA CYS A 195 -9.97 6.49 -16.93
C CYS A 195 -10.68 6.17 -15.62
N PHE A 196 -11.35 5.02 -15.62
CA PHE A 196 -11.86 4.32 -14.44
C PHE A 196 -11.09 3.02 -14.26
N SER A 197 -10.77 2.68 -13.02
CA SER A 197 -10.18 1.42 -12.65
C SER A 197 -10.97 0.83 -11.48
N PHE A 198 -11.68 -0.26 -11.74
CA PHE A 198 -12.50 -0.95 -10.76
C PHE A 198 -11.78 -2.16 -10.18
N CYS A 199 -12.04 -2.47 -8.93
CA CYS A 199 -11.59 -3.71 -8.30
C CYS A 199 -12.62 -4.19 -7.27
N TRP A 200 -12.50 -5.45 -6.90
CA TRP A 200 -13.18 -6.03 -5.75
C TRP A 200 -12.16 -6.14 -4.62
N ILE A 201 -12.50 -5.58 -3.47
CA ILE A 201 -11.77 -5.90 -2.24
C ILE A 201 -12.52 -7.03 -1.57
N VAL A 202 -11.84 -8.15 -1.36
CA VAL A 202 -12.41 -9.38 -0.83
C VAL A 202 -11.70 -9.81 0.45
N ASP A 203 -12.24 -10.82 1.12
CA ASP A 203 -11.64 -11.42 2.32
C ASP A 203 -11.37 -10.39 3.42
N TYR A 204 -12.38 -9.57 3.72
CA TYR A 204 -12.34 -8.66 4.86
C TYR A 204 -12.29 -9.47 6.16
N PRO A 205 -11.48 -9.04 7.15
CA PRO A 205 -11.51 -9.66 8.47
C PRO A 205 -12.88 -9.45 9.10
N MET A 206 -13.47 -10.51 9.65
CA MET A 206 -14.74 -10.41 10.36
C MET A 206 -14.59 -9.64 11.67
N PHE A 207 -13.46 -9.79 12.34
CA PHE A 207 -13.16 -9.16 13.61
C PHE A 207 -11.87 -8.34 13.53
N GLU A 208 -11.82 -7.27 14.30
CA GLU A 208 -10.62 -6.47 14.51
C GLU A 208 -10.43 -6.15 15.99
N LYS A 209 -9.22 -5.79 16.34
CA LYS A 209 -8.90 -5.34 17.69
C LYS A 209 -9.03 -3.82 17.75
N ASP A 210 -9.90 -3.34 18.64
CA ASP A 210 -10.04 -1.92 18.90
C ASP A 210 -8.74 -1.37 19.52
N GLU A 211 -8.18 -0.32 18.93
CA GLU A 211 -6.88 0.22 19.33
C GLU A 211 -6.88 0.87 20.72
N LEU A 212 -8.02 1.42 21.16
CA LEU A 212 -8.14 2.12 22.43
C LEU A 212 -8.44 1.15 23.58
N THR A 213 -9.37 0.24 23.33
CA THR A 213 -9.88 -0.67 24.38
C THR A 213 -9.21 -2.04 24.37
N ASN A 214 -8.43 -2.38 23.33
CA ASN A 214 -7.87 -3.71 23.05
C ASN A 214 -8.92 -4.84 22.99
N LYS A 215 -10.21 -4.51 22.89
CA LYS A 215 -11.29 -5.50 22.78
C LYS A 215 -11.49 -5.89 21.31
N ILE A 216 -11.92 -7.13 21.11
CA ILE A 216 -12.30 -7.62 19.79
C ILE A 216 -13.70 -7.08 19.47
N LYS A 217 -13.86 -6.52 18.29
CA LYS A 217 -15.14 -6.03 17.74
C LYS A 217 -15.32 -6.48 16.31
N PHE A 218 -16.53 -6.44 15.78
CA PHE A 218 -16.77 -6.63 14.38
C PHE A 218 -16.09 -5.52 13.55
N SER A 219 -15.40 -5.94 12.48
CA SER A 219 -14.71 -5.01 11.59
C SER A 219 -15.68 -4.23 10.70
N HIS A 220 -16.73 -4.89 10.21
CA HIS A 220 -17.72 -4.30 9.31
C HIS A 220 -19.14 -4.47 9.85
N ASN A 221 -20.01 -5.13 9.09
CA ASN A 221 -21.40 -5.34 9.50
C ASN A 221 -21.68 -6.79 9.90
N PRO A 222 -22.70 -7.03 10.73
CA PRO A 222 -23.04 -8.36 11.22
C PRO A 222 -23.63 -9.30 10.16
N PHE A 223 -23.88 -8.82 8.94
CA PHE A 223 -24.39 -9.63 7.82
C PHE A 223 -23.27 -10.31 7.03
N SER A 224 -22.01 -10.04 7.35
CA SER A 224 -20.86 -10.74 6.77
C SER A 224 -20.84 -12.18 7.24
N MET A 225 -20.50 -13.08 6.34
CA MET A 225 -20.43 -14.51 6.62
C MET A 225 -18.97 -14.97 6.57
N PRO A 226 -18.49 -15.77 7.54
CA PRO A 226 -17.14 -16.30 7.50
C PRO A 226 -16.92 -17.17 6.27
N GLN A 227 -15.72 -17.14 5.74
CA GLN A 227 -15.32 -18.00 4.62
C GLN A 227 -15.01 -19.42 5.12
N GLY A 228 -15.32 -20.42 4.28
CA GLY A 228 -15.02 -21.82 4.58
C GLY A 228 -16.11 -22.56 5.37
N ASP A 229 -15.74 -23.70 5.96
CA ASP A 229 -16.66 -24.51 6.76
C ASP A 229 -16.68 -23.97 8.19
N ILE A 230 -17.87 -23.67 8.71
CA ILE A 230 -18.12 -23.19 10.08
C ILE A 230 -17.48 -24.12 11.13
N LYS A 231 -17.42 -25.42 10.84
CA LYS A 231 -16.81 -26.41 11.77
C LYS A 231 -15.30 -26.23 11.94
N ASN A 232 -14.64 -25.57 10.99
CA ASN A 232 -13.18 -25.35 10.98
C ASN A 232 -12.78 -23.97 11.49
N LEU A 233 -13.76 -23.15 11.90
CA LEU A 233 -13.46 -21.81 12.42
C LEU A 233 -12.82 -21.91 13.82
N ASP A 234 -11.70 -21.23 13.99
CA ASP A 234 -11.05 -21.11 15.31
C ASP A 234 -11.71 -20.00 16.13
N ILE A 235 -12.77 -20.37 16.87
CA ILE A 235 -13.50 -19.46 17.74
C ILE A 235 -12.65 -18.97 18.93
N THR A 236 -11.51 -19.63 19.21
CA THR A 236 -10.59 -19.21 20.28
C THR A 236 -9.65 -18.08 19.79
N ASN A 237 -9.52 -17.94 18.49
CA ASN A 237 -8.79 -16.85 17.85
C ASN A 237 -9.67 -16.11 16.81
N PRO A 238 -10.63 -15.29 17.26
CA PRO A 238 -11.57 -14.61 16.36
C PRO A 238 -10.90 -13.72 15.30
N LEU A 239 -9.66 -13.27 15.56
CA LEU A 239 -8.92 -12.44 14.59
C LEU A 239 -8.40 -13.24 13.37
N SER A 240 -8.55 -14.56 13.37
CA SER A 240 -8.22 -15.41 12.21
C SER A 240 -9.42 -15.66 11.27
N ILE A 241 -10.59 -15.13 11.62
CA ILE A 241 -11.86 -15.31 10.88
C ILE A 241 -12.13 -14.12 9.96
#